data_c1870f15d559f1c56c62a09fd65338a1
#
_entry.id   c1870f15d559f1c56c62a09fd65338a1
#
_cell.length_a   1.000
_cell.length_b   1.000
_cell.length_c   1.000
_cell.angle_alpha   90.00
_cell.angle_beta   90.00
_cell.angle_gamma   90.00
#
_symmetry.space_group_name_H-M   'P 1'
#
loop_
_entity.id
_entity.type
_entity.pdbx_description
1 polymer ?
#
loop_
_entity_poly.entity_id
_entity_poly.type
_entity_poly.pdbx_seq_one_letter_code
_entity_poly.pdbx_strand_id
1 'polypeptide(L)'
;MRVILYTGKGGVGKTSVAAATAVRCAELGQRTLVISTDAAHSLGDALDREVGENPTEIGANLWAQEVNALRELESHWDRIHVYLSTLFSSQGVNDIVAEEMASPPGMEEVASLMQIRRHKEEGRFDTLIVDCAPTGETLQLLAFPDVARWYLQRLFPASRAVMRVARPVVQPFVSIPLPPDDIFGHVRKLLLDLESMKSILGDPRTCTVRLVLNLEKMVLKEAQRAFTYLSLYDYLTDLVVVNRVLPAEVQDGYFAAWRQIQQRYDASVESLFDPIPIRRSKLFDHEMLGVDRLSELADAVFGEDDPSTTFYRAVAQRVRKVNGQYELTLQLPFVSRDEVDVTHGDGEIYVTVGPYKREISLPRILTGRRVTRARLDEGALHLTFAGSAR
;
A
#
# COMPACT_ATOMS: atom_id res chain seq x y z
N MET A 1 -15.74 -4.55 8.49
CA MET A 1 -15.08 -5.18 7.31
C MET A 1 -13.59 -5.28 7.60
N ARG A 2 -13.02 -6.44 7.46
CA ARG A 2 -11.57 -6.72 7.50
C ARG A 2 -10.98 -6.48 6.12
N VAL A 3 -9.81 -5.87 6.01
CA VAL A 3 -9.07 -5.65 4.74
C VAL A 3 -7.69 -6.28 4.85
N ILE A 4 -7.31 -7.09 3.87
CA ILE A 4 -6.01 -7.77 3.83
C ILE A 4 -5.40 -7.53 2.44
N LEU A 5 -4.27 -6.83 2.41
CA LEU A 5 -3.54 -6.57 1.18
C LEU A 5 -2.42 -7.60 1.00
N TYR A 6 -2.31 -8.17 -0.19
CA TYR A 6 -1.20 -9.03 -0.55
C TYR A 6 -0.26 -8.31 -1.50
N THR A 7 1.01 -8.26 -1.17
CA THR A 7 2.05 -7.69 -2.02
C THR A 7 3.30 -8.56 -2.04
N GLY A 8 4.16 -8.35 -2.99
CA GLY A 8 5.39 -9.12 -3.21
C GLY A 8 5.87 -8.96 -4.64
N LYS A 9 7.05 -9.47 -4.93
CA LYS A 9 7.64 -9.42 -6.27
C LYS A 9 6.74 -10.08 -7.33
N GLY A 10 6.83 -9.62 -8.58
CA GLY A 10 6.17 -10.31 -9.70
C GLY A 10 6.55 -11.80 -9.79
N GLY A 11 5.55 -12.65 -10.03
CA GLY A 11 5.76 -14.10 -10.22
C GLY A 11 5.87 -14.96 -8.95
N VAL A 12 5.79 -14.39 -7.73
CA VAL A 12 5.88 -15.18 -6.48
C VAL A 12 4.59 -15.92 -6.13
N GLY A 13 3.47 -15.65 -6.84
CA GLY A 13 2.16 -16.28 -6.60
C GLY A 13 1.28 -15.49 -5.65
N LYS A 14 1.36 -14.15 -5.65
CA LYS A 14 0.48 -13.25 -4.88
C LYS A 14 -0.99 -13.56 -5.12
N THR A 15 -1.41 -13.53 -6.39
CA THR A 15 -2.79 -13.75 -6.82
C THR A 15 -3.34 -15.08 -6.32
N SER A 16 -2.56 -16.18 -6.48
CA SER A 16 -2.98 -17.49 -6.00
C SER A 16 -3.14 -17.53 -4.48
N VAL A 17 -2.22 -16.91 -3.72
CA VAL A 17 -2.30 -16.85 -2.25
C VAL A 17 -3.45 -15.95 -1.79
N ALA A 18 -3.67 -14.81 -2.46
CA ALA A 18 -4.79 -13.90 -2.17
C ALA A 18 -6.15 -14.59 -2.45
N ALA A 19 -6.28 -15.24 -3.61
CA ALA A 19 -7.48 -16.00 -3.97
C ALA A 19 -7.72 -17.18 -3.01
N ALA A 20 -6.69 -17.95 -2.65
CA ALA A 20 -6.77 -19.02 -1.67
C ALA A 20 -7.22 -18.49 -0.29
N THR A 21 -6.72 -17.34 0.13
CA THR A 21 -7.17 -16.68 1.36
C THR A 21 -8.65 -16.35 1.30
N ALA A 22 -9.12 -15.82 0.17
CA ALA A 22 -10.53 -15.49 -0.01
C ALA A 22 -11.42 -16.74 0.00
N VAL A 23 -10.99 -17.81 -0.65
CA VAL A 23 -11.68 -19.12 -0.62
C VAL A 23 -11.84 -19.59 0.82
N ARG A 24 -10.75 -19.59 1.62
CA ARG A 24 -10.79 -20.03 3.01
C ARG A 24 -11.71 -19.18 3.89
N CYS A 25 -11.67 -17.84 3.75
CA CYS A 25 -12.59 -16.96 4.46
C CYS A 25 -14.05 -17.27 4.11
N ALA A 26 -14.35 -17.52 2.84
CA ALA A 26 -15.70 -17.89 2.38
C ALA A 26 -16.15 -19.24 2.91
N GLU A 27 -15.28 -20.26 2.96
CA GLU A 27 -15.53 -21.57 3.56
C GLU A 27 -15.86 -21.46 5.06
N LEU A 28 -15.24 -20.50 5.75
CA LEU A 28 -15.53 -20.18 7.15
C LEU A 28 -16.83 -19.36 7.32
N GLY A 29 -17.60 -19.14 6.23
CA GLY A 29 -18.89 -18.50 6.26
C GLY A 29 -18.84 -16.96 6.20
N GLN A 30 -17.68 -16.36 5.96
CA GLN A 30 -17.54 -14.90 5.82
C GLN A 30 -17.89 -14.47 4.40
N ARG A 31 -18.71 -13.42 4.26
CA ARG A 31 -18.96 -12.80 2.96
C ARG A 31 -17.68 -12.11 2.48
N THR A 32 -16.98 -12.76 1.57
CA THR A 32 -15.62 -12.39 1.18
C THR A 32 -15.59 -11.90 -0.27
N LEU A 33 -14.97 -10.75 -0.48
CA LEU A 33 -14.64 -10.22 -1.80
C LEU A 33 -13.12 -10.24 -1.99
N VAL A 34 -12.65 -10.81 -3.08
CA VAL A 34 -11.27 -10.63 -3.53
C VAL A 34 -11.25 -9.67 -4.71
N ILE A 35 -10.39 -8.66 -4.64
CA ILE A 35 -10.18 -7.70 -5.73
C ILE A 35 -8.73 -7.74 -6.20
N SER A 36 -8.55 -7.72 -7.52
CA SER A 36 -7.24 -7.51 -8.12
C SER A 36 -7.09 -6.06 -8.56
N THR A 37 -5.96 -5.47 -8.19
CA THR A 37 -5.51 -4.16 -8.63
C THR A 37 -4.35 -4.27 -9.63
N ASP A 38 -4.00 -5.51 -10.03
CA ASP A 38 -2.98 -5.79 -11.04
C ASP A 38 -3.60 -5.70 -12.43
N ALA A 39 -3.04 -4.86 -13.29
CA ALA A 39 -3.48 -4.69 -14.67
C ALA A 39 -3.36 -5.97 -15.53
N ALA A 40 -2.67 -6.99 -15.05
CA ALA A 40 -2.54 -8.28 -15.75
C ALA A 40 -3.82 -9.13 -15.73
N HIS A 41 -4.87 -8.73 -15.00
CA HIS A 41 -6.16 -9.45 -14.90
C HIS A 41 -6.00 -10.95 -14.60
N SER A 42 -5.07 -11.29 -13.71
CA SER A 42 -4.70 -12.68 -13.38
C SER A 42 -5.63 -13.34 -12.35
N LEU A 43 -6.58 -12.58 -11.78
CA LEU A 43 -7.48 -13.11 -10.75
C LEU A 43 -8.53 -14.06 -11.36
N GLY A 44 -9.10 -13.68 -12.50
CA GLY A 44 -10.03 -14.53 -13.25
C GLY A 44 -9.37 -15.86 -13.65
N ASP A 45 -8.13 -15.81 -14.14
CA ASP A 45 -7.34 -16.99 -14.46
C ASP A 45 -7.14 -17.89 -13.24
N ALA A 46 -6.74 -17.32 -12.10
CA ALA A 46 -6.52 -18.07 -10.85
C ALA A 46 -7.82 -18.75 -10.35
N LEU A 47 -8.97 -18.11 -10.52
CA LEU A 47 -10.27 -18.65 -10.13
C LEU A 47 -10.91 -19.57 -11.17
N ASP A 48 -10.32 -19.67 -12.38
CA ASP A 48 -10.89 -20.35 -13.55
C ASP A 48 -12.34 -19.91 -13.83
N ARG A 49 -12.56 -18.57 -13.77
CA ARG A 49 -13.85 -17.90 -13.95
C ARG A 49 -13.67 -16.55 -14.63
N GLU A 50 -14.68 -16.15 -15.39
CA GLU A 50 -14.75 -14.77 -15.86
C GLU A 50 -15.06 -13.84 -14.67
N VAL A 51 -14.19 -12.87 -14.43
CA VAL A 51 -14.33 -11.87 -13.38
C VAL A 51 -14.46 -10.50 -14.04
N GLY A 52 -15.47 -9.73 -13.64
CA GLY A 52 -15.73 -8.41 -14.22
C GLY A 52 -15.33 -7.25 -13.29
N GLU A 53 -15.63 -6.03 -13.77
CA GLU A 53 -15.41 -4.79 -13.02
C GLU A 53 -16.33 -4.63 -11.79
N ASN A 54 -17.42 -5.39 -11.73
CA ASN A 54 -18.32 -5.44 -10.58
C ASN A 54 -18.14 -6.77 -9.83
N PRO A 55 -18.42 -6.82 -8.52
CA PRO A 55 -18.34 -8.06 -7.77
C PRO A 55 -19.14 -9.19 -8.41
N THR A 56 -18.43 -10.17 -8.96
CA THR A 56 -18.95 -11.38 -9.60
C THR A 56 -18.99 -12.50 -8.57
N GLU A 57 -20.11 -13.18 -8.41
CA GLU A 57 -20.23 -14.32 -7.52
C GLU A 57 -19.50 -15.54 -8.09
N ILE A 58 -18.53 -16.06 -7.34
CA ILE A 58 -17.72 -17.22 -7.71
C ILE A 58 -18.26 -18.49 -7.05
N GLY A 59 -18.74 -18.36 -5.83
CA GLY A 59 -19.30 -19.47 -5.05
C GLY A 59 -19.97 -18.96 -3.77
N ALA A 60 -20.35 -19.88 -2.90
CA ALA A 60 -20.99 -19.52 -1.64
C ALA A 60 -20.10 -18.59 -0.82
N ASN A 61 -20.59 -17.41 -0.46
CA ASN A 61 -19.90 -16.36 0.27
C ASN A 61 -18.61 -15.81 -0.41
N LEU A 62 -18.36 -16.13 -1.67
CA LEU A 62 -17.17 -15.71 -2.42
C LEU A 62 -17.53 -14.88 -3.64
N TRP A 63 -16.97 -13.68 -3.70
CA TRP A 63 -17.04 -12.77 -4.85
C TRP A 63 -15.64 -12.37 -5.29
N ALA A 64 -15.49 -12.11 -6.59
CA ALA A 64 -14.26 -11.59 -7.16
C ALA A 64 -14.54 -10.37 -8.04
N GLN A 65 -13.56 -9.47 -8.14
CA GLN A 65 -13.63 -8.25 -8.93
C GLN A 65 -12.26 -7.91 -9.50
N GLU A 66 -12.20 -7.57 -10.78
CA GLU A 66 -11.02 -6.97 -11.42
C GLU A 66 -11.30 -5.48 -11.66
N VAL A 67 -10.49 -4.63 -11.03
CA VAL A 67 -10.74 -3.19 -11.05
C VAL A 67 -10.17 -2.58 -12.32
N ASN A 68 -11.05 -1.95 -13.12
CA ASN A 68 -10.59 -1.08 -14.19
C ASN A 68 -10.39 0.33 -13.65
N ALA A 69 -9.15 0.65 -13.38
CA ALA A 69 -8.73 1.89 -12.77
C ALA A 69 -9.12 3.14 -13.57
N LEU A 70 -9.10 3.05 -14.91
CA LEU A 70 -9.37 4.19 -15.78
C LEU A 70 -10.80 4.71 -15.61
N ARG A 71 -11.79 3.83 -15.57
CA ARG A 71 -13.20 4.23 -15.43
C ARG A 71 -13.55 4.84 -14.07
N GLU A 72 -12.93 4.35 -13.00
CA GLU A 72 -13.18 4.90 -11.67
C GLU A 72 -12.61 6.32 -11.53
N LEU A 73 -11.46 6.56 -12.15
CA LEU A 73 -10.84 7.88 -12.19
C LEU A 73 -11.64 8.89 -13.03
N GLU A 74 -12.20 8.47 -14.16
CA GLU A 74 -12.98 9.34 -15.05
C GLU A 74 -14.01 10.16 -14.29
N SER A 75 -14.70 9.59 -13.32
CA SER A 75 -15.75 10.30 -12.58
C SER A 75 -15.26 11.45 -11.69
N HIS A 76 -14.01 11.43 -11.25
CA HIS A 76 -13.46 12.37 -10.25
C HIS A 76 -12.26 13.17 -10.78
N TRP A 77 -11.50 12.60 -11.71
CA TRP A 77 -10.26 13.16 -12.23
C TRP A 77 -10.44 13.94 -13.54
N ASP A 78 -11.40 13.59 -14.38
CA ASP A 78 -11.58 14.20 -15.71
C ASP A 78 -11.51 15.71 -15.71
N ARG A 79 -12.22 16.35 -14.77
CA ARG A 79 -12.23 17.81 -14.69
C ARG A 79 -10.89 18.39 -14.26
N ILE A 80 -10.19 17.72 -13.37
CA ILE A 80 -8.85 18.11 -12.92
C ILE A 80 -7.86 17.90 -14.07
N HIS A 81 -7.96 16.76 -14.75
CA HIS A 81 -7.15 16.40 -15.92
C HIS A 81 -7.30 17.42 -17.05
N VAL A 82 -8.54 17.71 -17.48
CA VAL A 82 -8.83 18.70 -18.50
C VAL A 82 -8.28 20.08 -18.13
N TYR A 83 -8.38 20.48 -16.88
CA TYR A 83 -7.79 21.74 -16.43
C TYR A 83 -6.27 21.72 -16.47
N LEU A 84 -5.62 20.67 -15.97
CA LEU A 84 -4.16 20.55 -15.96
C LEU A 84 -3.60 20.48 -17.39
N SER A 85 -4.22 19.71 -18.30
CA SER A 85 -3.79 19.65 -19.70
C SER A 85 -3.91 21.01 -20.37
N THR A 86 -5.02 21.72 -20.16
CA THR A 86 -5.21 23.09 -20.65
C THR A 86 -4.16 24.05 -20.07
N LEU A 87 -3.84 23.90 -18.79
CA LEU A 87 -2.81 24.70 -18.11
C LEU A 87 -1.43 24.47 -18.74
N PHE A 88 -1.04 23.20 -18.94
CA PHE A 88 0.25 22.87 -19.55
C PHE A 88 0.33 23.32 -21.01
N SER A 89 -0.73 23.11 -21.81
CA SER A 89 -0.79 23.60 -23.19
C SER A 89 -0.66 25.13 -23.26
N SER A 90 -1.27 25.86 -22.33
CA SER A 90 -1.15 27.32 -22.24
C SER A 90 0.27 27.82 -21.93
N GLN A 91 1.11 26.95 -21.34
CA GLN A 91 2.53 27.20 -21.08
C GLN A 91 3.44 26.81 -22.25
N GLY A 92 2.87 26.47 -23.41
CA GLY A 92 3.61 26.10 -24.63
C GLY A 92 4.03 24.63 -24.68
N VAL A 93 3.49 23.78 -23.80
CA VAL A 93 3.68 22.33 -23.87
C VAL A 93 2.80 21.80 -25.00
N ASN A 94 3.33 20.87 -25.81
CA ASN A 94 2.55 20.20 -26.86
C ASN A 94 1.34 19.48 -26.24
N ASP A 95 0.18 19.53 -26.91
CA ASP A 95 -1.07 18.99 -26.37
C ASP A 95 -0.99 17.52 -25.95
N ILE A 96 -0.30 16.67 -26.72
CA ILE A 96 -0.09 15.25 -26.38
C ILE A 96 0.73 15.12 -25.08
N VAL A 97 1.81 15.88 -24.96
CA VAL A 97 2.66 15.88 -23.76
C VAL A 97 1.94 16.50 -22.56
N ALA A 98 1.12 17.53 -22.80
CA ALA A 98 0.30 18.16 -21.77
C ALA A 98 -0.76 17.18 -21.21
N GLU A 99 -1.35 16.35 -22.07
CA GLU A 99 -2.31 15.32 -21.71
C GLU A 99 -1.64 14.21 -20.90
N GLU A 100 -0.44 13.78 -21.29
CA GLU A 100 0.36 12.80 -20.57
C GLU A 100 0.85 13.32 -19.19
N MET A 101 1.29 14.60 -19.15
CA MET A 101 1.67 15.26 -17.87
C MET A 101 0.50 15.51 -16.94
N ALA A 102 -0.71 15.62 -17.46
CA ALA A 102 -1.93 15.75 -16.65
C ALA A 102 -2.37 14.43 -16.02
N SER A 103 -1.79 13.30 -16.44
CA SER A 103 -2.04 11.96 -15.88
C SER A 103 -0.83 11.49 -15.08
N PRO A 104 -0.73 11.86 -13.79
CA PRO A 104 0.41 11.45 -12.98
C PRO A 104 0.47 9.91 -12.85
N PRO A 105 1.68 9.34 -12.90
CA PRO A 105 1.86 7.90 -12.70
C PRO A 105 1.36 7.49 -11.31
N GLY A 106 0.71 6.34 -11.21
CA GLY A 106 0.14 5.85 -9.96
C GLY A 106 -1.33 6.17 -9.77
N MET A 107 -1.99 6.80 -10.72
CA MET A 107 -3.42 7.11 -10.63
C MET A 107 -4.31 5.88 -10.77
N GLU A 108 -3.89 4.90 -11.58
CA GLU A 108 -4.62 3.63 -11.75
C GLU A 108 -4.71 2.86 -10.43
N GLU A 109 -3.61 2.82 -9.70
CA GLU A 109 -3.54 2.17 -8.40
C GLU A 109 -4.39 2.91 -7.36
N VAL A 110 -4.45 4.23 -7.43
CA VAL A 110 -5.31 5.04 -6.56
C VAL A 110 -6.78 4.73 -6.78
N ALA A 111 -7.23 4.63 -8.03
CA ALA A 111 -8.59 4.26 -8.37
C ALA A 111 -8.94 2.88 -7.80
N SER A 112 -8.03 1.93 -7.94
CA SER A 112 -8.18 0.59 -7.40
C SER A 112 -8.35 0.59 -5.87
N LEU A 113 -7.61 1.44 -5.15
CA LEU A 113 -7.80 1.58 -3.70
C LEU A 113 -9.08 2.33 -3.32
N MET A 114 -9.61 3.21 -4.16
CA MET A 114 -10.90 3.87 -3.90
C MET A 114 -12.04 2.84 -3.83
N GLN A 115 -11.94 1.71 -4.52
CA GLN A 115 -12.88 0.59 -4.40
C GLN A 115 -12.90 0.01 -2.98
N ILE A 116 -11.75 -0.05 -2.28
CA ILE A 116 -11.71 -0.52 -0.87
C ILE A 116 -12.61 0.34 0.00
N ARG A 117 -12.52 1.66 -0.16
CA ARG A 117 -13.38 2.59 0.57
C ARG A 117 -14.85 2.38 0.22
N ARG A 118 -15.20 2.28 -1.06
CA ARG A 118 -16.55 2.06 -1.54
C ARG A 118 -17.16 0.80 -0.91
N HIS A 119 -16.48 -0.34 -0.98
CA HIS A 119 -16.95 -1.59 -0.38
C HIS A 119 -17.07 -1.52 1.14
N LYS A 120 -16.19 -0.74 1.79
CA LYS A 120 -16.29 -0.50 3.24
C LYS A 120 -17.53 0.33 3.60
N GLU A 121 -17.85 1.36 2.82
CA GLU A 121 -19.04 2.20 3.01
C GLU A 121 -20.34 1.42 2.72
N GLU A 122 -20.36 0.58 1.69
CA GLU A 122 -21.49 -0.28 1.35
C GLU A 122 -21.78 -1.36 2.41
N GLY A 123 -20.77 -1.83 3.14
CA GLY A 123 -20.93 -2.80 4.24
C GLY A 123 -21.45 -4.17 3.83
N ARG A 124 -21.36 -4.52 2.54
CA ARG A 124 -21.87 -5.78 1.99
C ARG A 124 -21.01 -6.98 2.40
N PHE A 125 -19.70 -6.79 2.53
CA PHE A 125 -18.71 -7.83 2.76
C PHE A 125 -18.15 -7.76 4.19
N ASP A 126 -17.84 -8.92 4.75
CA ASP A 126 -17.20 -9.04 6.07
C ASP A 126 -15.68 -8.93 5.92
N THR A 127 -15.13 -9.52 4.84
CA THR A 127 -13.70 -9.55 4.53
C THR A 127 -13.45 -9.14 3.08
N LEU A 128 -12.43 -8.30 2.90
CA LEU A 128 -11.93 -7.84 1.61
C LEU A 128 -10.47 -8.24 1.47
N ILE A 129 -10.17 -9.04 0.47
CA ILE A 129 -8.81 -9.43 0.09
C ILE A 129 -8.40 -8.61 -1.12
N VAL A 130 -7.24 -7.99 -1.06
CA VAL A 130 -6.71 -7.17 -2.15
C VAL A 130 -5.43 -7.81 -2.69
N ASP A 131 -5.50 -8.30 -3.92
CA ASP A 131 -4.32 -8.71 -4.68
C ASP A 131 -3.70 -7.47 -5.32
N CYS A 132 -2.63 -6.99 -4.72
CA CYS A 132 -1.96 -5.77 -5.17
C CYS A 132 -0.99 -6.05 -6.31
N ALA A 133 -0.79 -5.06 -7.16
CA ALA A 133 0.30 -5.00 -8.14
C ALA A 133 1.67 -5.28 -7.49
N PRO A 134 2.76 -5.53 -8.26
CA PRO A 134 4.09 -5.77 -7.72
C PRO A 134 4.56 -4.69 -6.73
N THR A 135 5.46 -5.06 -5.82
CA THR A 135 5.87 -4.29 -4.63
C THR A 135 6.15 -2.81 -4.87
N GLY A 136 6.82 -2.47 -5.98
CA GLY A 136 7.19 -1.08 -6.29
C GLY A 136 5.97 -0.19 -6.50
N GLU A 137 5.00 -0.65 -7.27
CA GLU A 137 3.75 0.05 -7.57
C GLU A 137 2.87 0.15 -6.32
N THR A 138 2.70 -0.96 -5.59
CA THR A 138 1.95 -0.97 -4.32
C THR A 138 2.50 0.06 -3.32
N LEU A 139 3.82 0.20 -3.22
CA LEU A 139 4.43 1.17 -2.30
C LEU A 139 4.24 2.62 -2.75
N GLN A 140 4.32 2.88 -4.06
CA GLN A 140 3.99 4.19 -4.62
C GLN A 140 2.54 4.57 -4.34
N LEU A 141 1.64 3.63 -4.54
CA LEU A 141 0.25 3.72 -4.24
C LEU A 141 -0.03 4.08 -2.78
N LEU A 142 0.57 3.35 -1.85
CA LEU A 142 0.39 3.58 -0.41
C LEU A 142 0.99 4.92 0.05
N ALA A 143 2.02 5.43 -0.65
CA ALA A 143 2.62 6.73 -0.42
C ALA A 143 1.85 7.89 -1.10
N PHE A 144 1.04 7.58 -2.11
CA PHE A 144 0.37 8.57 -2.95
C PHE A 144 -0.51 9.57 -2.18
N PRO A 145 -1.31 9.19 -1.16
CA PRO A 145 -2.12 10.15 -0.42
C PRO A 145 -1.28 11.30 0.18
N ASP A 146 -0.09 11.00 0.69
CA ASP A 146 0.80 12.01 1.27
C ASP A 146 1.41 12.91 0.19
N VAL A 147 1.84 12.34 -0.92
CA VAL A 147 2.42 13.06 -2.06
C VAL A 147 1.36 13.96 -2.72
N ALA A 148 0.19 13.41 -3.00
CA ALA A 148 -0.92 14.15 -3.62
C ALA A 148 -1.39 15.31 -2.74
N ARG A 149 -1.51 15.08 -1.43
CA ARG A 149 -1.86 16.13 -0.46
C ARG A 149 -0.86 17.28 -0.51
N TRP A 150 0.44 16.99 -0.45
CA TRP A 150 1.48 18.01 -0.52
C TRP A 150 1.42 18.81 -1.83
N TYR A 151 1.26 18.10 -2.98
CA TYR A 151 1.13 18.72 -4.29
C TYR A 151 -0.08 19.63 -4.39
N LEU A 152 -1.24 19.13 -4.00
CA LEU A 152 -2.50 19.87 -4.11
C LEU A 152 -2.54 21.07 -3.16
N GLN A 153 -2.00 20.95 -1.97
CA GLN A 153 -1.87 22.09 -1.05
C GLN A 153 -0.91 23.17 -1.56
N ARG A 154 0.10 22.80 -2.31
CA ARG A 154 1.09 23.73 -2.87
C ARG A 154 0.66 24.36 -4.19
N LEU A 155 -0.03 23.63 -5.04
CA LEU A 155 -0.55 24.12 -6.31
C LEU A 155 -1.83 24.94 -6.16
N PHE A 156 -2.63 24.67 -5.13
CA PHE A 156 -3.90 25.36 -4.85
C PHE A 156 -3.90 26.08 -3.49
N PRO A 157 -2.91 26.95 -3.20
CA PRO A 157 -2.78 27.58 -1.88
C PRO A 157 -3.86 28.65 -1.62
N ALA A 158 -4.52 29.12 -2.67
CA ALA A 158 -5.49 30.20 -2.54
C ALA A 158 -6.87 29.66 -2.17
N SER A 159 -7.42 30.16 -1.07
CA SER A 159 -8.81 29.94 -0.75
C SER A 159 -9.71 30.43 -1.90
N ARG A 160 -10.84 29.74 -2.13
CA ARG A 160 -11.88 30.15 -3.12
C ARG A 160 -12.21 31.66 -3.05
N ALA A 161 -12.17 32.24 -1.85
CA ALA A 161 -12.45 33.65 -1.60
C ALA A 161 -11.39 34.57 -2.23
N VAL A 162 -10.11 34.24 -2.07
CA VAL A 162 -9.00 35.03 -2.64
C VAL A 162 -9.02 34.98 -4.17
N MET A 163 -9.27 33.80 -4.75
CA MET A 163 -9.34 33.65 -6.21
C MET A 163 -10.55 34.36 -6.81
N ARG A 164 -11.70 34.36 -6.15
CA ARG A 164 -12.90 35.06 -6.62
C ARG A 164 -12.71 36.57 -6.65
N VAL A 165 -11.97 37.12 -5.70
CA VAL A 165 -11.66 38.57 -5.64
C VAL A 165 -10.51 38.93 -6.57
N ALA A 166 -9.50 38.08 -6.71
CA ALA A 166 -8.34 38.33 -7.55
C ALA A 166 -8.62 38.14 -9.05
N ARG A 167 -9.55 37.24 -9.42
CA ARG A 167 -9.85 36.88 -10.81
C ARG A 167 -10.10 38.08 -11.73
N PRO A 168 -11.00 39.04 -11.44
CA PRO A 168 -11.26 40.18 -12.32
C PRO A 168 -10.06 41.12 -12.48
N VAL A 169 -9.14 41.13 -11.50
CA VAL A 169 -7.98 42.02 -11.47
C VAL A 169 -6.76 41.35 -12.14
N VAL A 170 -6.59 40.05 -11.97
CA VAL A 170 -5.38 39.32 -12.43
C VAL A 170 -5.56 38.76 -13.84
N GLN A 171 -6.76 38.30 -14.20
CA GLN A 171 -7.04 37.67 -15.49
C GLN A 171 -6.65 38.48 -16.73
N PRO A 172 -6.79 39.85 -16.78
CA PRO A 172 -6.36 40.62 -17.91
C PRO A 172 -4.82 40.70 -18.11
N PHE A 173 -4.06 40.35 -17.05
CA PHE A 173 -2.59 40.51 -17.05
C PHE A 173 -1.85 39.17 -17.05
N VAL A 174 -2.55 38.05 -16.98
CA VAL A 174 -1.93 36.70 -16.88
C VAL A 174 -2.51 35.82 -17.96
N SER A 175 -1.64 35.32 -18.85
CA SER A 175 -1.99 34.37 -19.92
C SER A 175 -2.28 32.94 -19.42
N ILE A 176 -2.25 32.72 -18.12
CA ILE A 176 -2.46 31.42 -17.51
C ILE A 176 -3.96 31.25 -17.21
N PRO A 177 -4.61 30.15 -17.65
CA PRO A 177 -5.99 29.89 -17.33
C PRO A 177 -6.16 29.67 -15.81
N LEU A 178 -6.96 30.54 -15.19
CA LEU A 178 -7.27 30.40 -13.75
C LEU A 178 -8.26 29.26 -13.54
N PRO A 179 -8.08 28.44 -12.45
CA PRO A 179 -8.96 27.31 -12.20
C PRO A 179 -10.42 27.75 -12.09
N PRO A 180 -11.34 27.09 -12.77
CA PRO A 180 -12.79 27.28 -12.59
C PRO A 180 -13.21 26.98 -11.14
N ASP A 181 -14.30 27.56 -10.68
CA ASP A 181 -14.78 27.42 -9.29
C ASP A 181 -15.13 25.98 -8.89
N ASP A 182 -15.54 25.15 -9.86
CA ASP A 182 -15.90 23.75 -9.66
C ASP A 182 -14.67 22.86 -9.42
N ILE A 183 -13.52 23.18 -10.00
CA ILE A 183 -12.28 22.41 -9.81
C ILE A 183 -11.86 22.37 -8.34
N PHE A 184 -11.98 23.47 -7.61
CA PHE A 184 -11.69 23.48 -6.18
C PHE A 184 -12.57 22.49 -5.39
N GLY A 185 -13.82 22.28 -5.86
CA GLY A 185 -14.73 21.28 -5.31
C GLY A 185 -14.22 19.85 -5.54
N HIS A 186 -13.79 19.55 -6.77
CA HIS A 186 -13.26 18.23 -7.16
C HIS A 186 -11.93 17.93 -6.44
N VAL A 187 -10.99 18.88 -6.42
CA VAL A 187 -9.73 18.73 -5.69
C VAL A 187 -9.97 18.49 -4.20
N ARG A 188 -10.88 19.24 -3.58
CA ARG A 188 -11.21 19.03 -2.17
C ARG A 188 -11.82 17.65 -1.91
N LYS A 189 -12.70 17.20 -2.79
CA LYS A 189 -13.30 15.86 -2.70
C LYS A 189 -12.24 14.79 -2.79
N LEU A 190 -11.36 14.86 -3.80
CA LEU A 190 -10.25 13.94 -3.97
C LEU A 190 -9.36 13.89 -2.72
N LEU A 191 -9.00 15.04 -2.14
CA LEU A 191 -8.22 15.08 -0.91
C LEU A 191 -8.92 14.37 0.26
N LEU A 192 -10.22 14.59 0.44
CA LEU A 192 -10.99 13.92 1.49
C LEU A 192 -11.06 12.40 1.25
N ASP A 193 -11.20 11.99 0.01
CA ASP A 193 -11.22 10.59 -0.39
C ASP A 193 -9.87 9.91 -0.11
N LEU A 194 -8.76 10.56 -0.45
CA LEU A 194 -7.41 10.10 -0.14
C LEU A 194 -7.13 10.04 1.37
N GLU A 195 -7.58 11.02 2.14
CA GLU A 195 -7.46 11.02 3.61
C GLU A 195 -8.26 9.88 4.25
N SER A 196 -9.48 9.66 3.78
CA SER A 196 -10.32 8.54 4.23
C SER A 196 -9.66 7.19 3.92
N MET A 197 -9.12 7.04 2.72
CA MET A 197 -8.41 5.84 2.30
C MET A 197 -7.17 5.58 3.15
N LYS A 198 -6.34 6.61 3.37
CA LYS A 198 -5.19 6.53 4.28
C LYS A 198 -5.58 6.08 5.69
N SER A 199 -6.69 6.61 6.20
CA SER A 199 -7.23 6.22 7.51
C SER A 199 -7.68 4.75 7.54
N ILE A 200 -8.26 4.24 6.44
CA ILE A 200 -8.68 2.84 6.34
C ILE A 200 -7.47 1.90 6.31
N LEU A 201 -6.50 2.21 5.45
CA LEU A 201 -5.32 1.37 5.24
C LEU A 201 -4.36 1.41 6.43
N GLY A 202 -4.27 2.55 7.12
CA GLY A 202 -3.42 2.73 8.29
C GLY A 202 -4.05 2.29 9.63
N ASP A 203 -5.31 1.79 9.64
CA ASP A 203 -5.91 1.26 10.87
C ASP A 203 -5.55 -0.23 11.07
N PRO A 204 -4.58 -0.55 11.95
CA PRO A 204 -4.10 -1.92 12.15
C PRO A 204 -5.14 -2.87 12.73
N ARG A 205 -6.30 -2.36 13.18
CA ARG A 205 -7.41 -3.18 13.68
C ARG A 205 -8.24 -3.77 12.54
N THR A 206 -8.24 -3.10 11.40
CA THR A 206 -9.09 -3.45 10.25
C THR A 206 -8.30 -3.76 8.99
N CYS A 207 -7.09 -3.24 8.84
CA CYS A 207 -6.27 -3.42 7.66
C CYS A 207 -4.86 -3.94 8.01
N THR A 208 -4.39 -4.93 7.26
CA THR A 208 -3.00 -5.41 7.33
C THR A 208 -2.48 -5.74 5.93
N VAL A 209 -1.16 -5.76 5.82
CA VAL A 209 -0.44 -6.16 4.62
C VAL A 209 0.22 -7.51 4.86
N ARG A 210 0.21 -8.38 3.85
CA ARG A 210 0.90 -9.67 3.84
C ARG A 210 1.89 -9.73 2.71
N LEU A 211 3.09 -10.17 3.02
CA LEU A 211 4.16 -10.30 2.04
C LEU A 211 4.18 -11.74 1.50
N VAL A 212 4.17 -11.88 0.18
CA VAL A 212 4.37 -13.18 -0.47
C VAL A 212 5.75 -13.17 -1.11
N LEU A 213 6.52 -14.24 -0.87
CA LEU A 213 7.88 -14.37 -1.39
C LEU A 213 8.23 -15.83 -1.71
N ASN A 214 9.28 -16.01 -2.50
CA ASN A 214 9.93 -17.29 -2.75
C ASN A 214 11.35 -17.24 -2.16
N LEU A 215 11.93 -18.41 -1.90
CA LEU A 215 13.28 -18.55 -1.33
C LEU A 215 14.39 -18.29 -2.36
N GLU A 216 14.41 -17.05 -2.86
CA GLU A 216 15.39 -16.56 -3.84
C GLU A 216 16.00 -15.24 -3.36
N LYS A 217 17.31 -15.05 -3.59
CA LYS A 217 18.05 -13.88 -3.12
C LYS A 217 17.40 -12.54 -3.49
N MET A 218 17.00 -12.39 -4.76
CA MET A 218 16.43 -11.14 -5.25
C MET A 218 15.04 -10.88 -4.66
N VAL A 219 14.23 -11.94 -4.51
CA VAL A 219 12.90 -11.86 -3.92
C VAL A 219 12.98 -11.46 -2.45
N LEU A 220 13.86 -12.11 -1.68
CA LEU A 220 14.08 -11.78 -0.27
C LEU A 220 14.54 -10.33 -0.08
N LYS A 221 15.48 -9.86 -0.90
CA LYS A 221 15.95 -8.46 -0.84
C LYS A 221 14.85 -7.44 -1.16
N GLU A 222 13.98 -7.77 -2.11
CA GLU A 222 12.82 -6.93 -2.45
C GLU A 222 11.78 -6.95 -1.34
N ALA A 223 11.48 -8.12 -0.76
CA ALA A 223 10.57 -8.25 0.38
C ALA A 223 11.08 -7.48 1.62
N GLN A 224 12.40 -7.50 1.90
CA GLN A 224 13.00 -6.69 2.96
C GLN A 224 12.77 -5.19 2.73
N ARG A 225 13.02 -4.70 1.51
CA ARG A 225 12.77 -3.30 1.16
C ARG A 225 11.28 -2.95 1.30
N ALA A 226 10.40 -3.82 0.80
CA ALA A 226 8.97 -3.63 0.95
C ALA A 226 8.56 -3.52 2.43
N PHE A 227 9.04 -4.41 3.26
CA PHE A 227 8.76 -4.38 4.70
C PHE A 227 9.25 -3.09 5.37
N THR A 228 10.46 -2.62 5.02
CA THR A 228 10.98 -1.33 5.48
C THR A 228 10.04 -0.18 5.15
N TYR A 229 9.59 -0.11 3.90
CA TYR A 229 8.73 0.99 3.44
C TYR A 229 7.31 0.90 4.01
N LEU A 230 6.74 -0.30 4.12
CA LEU A 230 5.47 -0.50 4.82
C LEU A 230 5.55 -0.01 6.26
N SER A 231 6.65 -0.33 6.95
CA SER A 231 6.92 0.15 8.32
C SER A 231 7.12 1.68 8.35
N LEU A 232 7.84 2.25 7.38
CA LEU A 232 8.00 3.70 7.24
C LEU A 232 6.65 4.41 7.14
N TYR A 233 5.72 3.89 6.35
CA TYR A 233 4.39 4.47 6.14
C TYR A 233 3.33 4.05 7.16
N ASP A 234 3.71 3.27 8.20
CA ASP A 234 2.83 2.82 9.30
C ASP A 234 1.75 1.82 8.86
N TYR A 235 2.06 1.03 7.83
CA TYR A 235 1.22 -0.09 7.41
C TYR A 235 1.64 -1.37 8.12
N LEU A 236 0.70 -1.98 8.85
CA LEU A 236 0.98 -3.17 9.62
C LEU A 236 1.16 -4.39 8.69
N THR A 237 2.36 -4.94 8.66
CA THR A 237 2.60 -6.28 8.09
C THR A 237 2.33 -7.32 9.18
N ASP A 238 1.38 -8.24 8.94
CA ASP A 238 0.97 -9.23 9.94
C ASP A 238 1.35 -10.66 9.60
N LEU A 239 1.80 -10.94 8.38
CA LEU A 239 2.17 -12.26 7.92
C LEU A 239 3.16 -12.19 6.75
N VAL A 240 4.08 -13.15 6.71
CA VAL A 240 4.90 -13.46 5.54
C VAL A 240 4.55 -14.86 5.05
N VAL A 241 4.25 -15.00 3.76
CA VAL A 241 3.98 -16.29 3.11
C VAL A 241 5.15 -16.64 2.20
N VAL A 242 5.88 -17.68 2.57
CA VAL A 242 6.93 -18.29 1.74
C VAL A 242 6.27 -19.31 0.84
N ASN A 243 6.12 -18.97 -0.43
CA ASN A 243 5.42 -19.78 -1.41
C ASN A 243 6.40 -20.62 -2.25
N ARG A 244 5.92 -21.72 -2.81
CA ARG A 244 6.66 -22.61 -3.73
C ARG A 244 7.95 -23.18 -3.12
N VAL A 245 7.88 -23.63 -1.87
CA VAL A 245 8.99 -24.35 -1.23
C VAL A 245 9.08 -25.74 -1.86
N LEU A 246 10.26 -26.11 -2.33
CA LEU A 246 10.47 -27.45 -2.94
C LEU A 246 10.22 -28.53 -1.90
N PRO A 247 9.30 -29.48 -2.18
CA PRO A 247 9.04 -30.61 -1.29
C PRO A 247 10.27 -31.49 -1.09
N ALA A 248 10.37 -32.13 0.06
CA ALA A 248 11.50 -33.02 0.38
C ALA A 248 11.56 -34.25 -0.53
N GLU A 249 10.42 -34.62 -1.10
CA GLU A 249 10.25 -35.74 -2.04
C GLU A 249 10.88 -35.50 -3.40
N VAL A 250 11.10 -34.23 -3.77
CA VAL A 250 11.77 -33.85 -5.01
C VAL A 250 13.26 -34.15 -4.87
N GLN A 251 13.70 -35.36 -5.21
CA GLN A 251 15.08 -35.80 -5.04
C GLN A 251 15.91 -35.83 -6.33
N ASP A 252 15.33 -35.42 -7.46
CA ASP A 252 16.05 -35.35 -8.72
C ASP A 252 17.33 -34.50 -8.61
N GLY A 253 18.41 -34.99 -9.21
CA GLY A 253 19.72 -34.33 -9.15
C GLY A 253 19.73 -32.91 -9.74
N TYR A 254 18.84 -32.64 -10.69
CA TYR A 254 18.68 -31.31 -11.27
C TYR A 254 18.29 -30.27 -10.21
N PHE A 255 17.43 -30.63 -9.24
CA PHE A 255 16.98 -29.75 -8.19
C PHE A 255 17.90 -29.71 -6.95
N ALA A 256 19.00 -30.48 -6.93
CA ALA A 256 19.86 -30.54 -5.76
C ALA A 256 20.43 -29.16 -5.35
N ALA A 257 20.88 -28.37 -6.33
CA ALA A 257 21.37 -27.01 -6.06
C ALA A 257 20.26 -26.06 -5.56
N TRP A 258 19.06 -26.14 -6.14
CA TRP A 258 17.91 -25.36 -5.71
C TRP A 258 17.49 -25.68 -4.27
N ARG A 259 17.47 -26.96 -3.90
CA ARG A 259 17.17 -27.34 -2.49
C ARG A 259 18.17 -26.74 -1.51
N GLN A 260 19.47 -26.81 -1.82
CA GLN A 260 20.50 -26.21 -0.96
C GLN A 260 20.32 -24.69 -0.83
N ILE A 261 19.97 -24.00 -1.93
CA ILE A 261 19.70 -22.58 -1.95
C ILE A 261 18.47 -22.27 -1.08
N GLN A 262 17.36 -22.98 -1.29
CA GLN A 262 16.13 -22.78 -0.52
C GLN A 262 16.34 -23.09 0.97
N GLN A 263 17.00 -24.17 1.34
CA GLN A 263 17.32 -24.49 2.74
C GLN A 263 18.11 -23.38 3.43
N ARG A 264 19.10 -22.81 2.73
CA ARG A 264 19.88 -21.68 3.27
C ARG A 264 19.01 -20.46 3.52
N TYR A 265 18.13 -20.10 2.61
CA TYR A 265 17.27 -18.95 2.76
C TYR A 265 16.14 -19.19 3.76
N ASP A 266 15.58 -20.40 3.79
CA ASP A 266 14.55 -20.77 4.75
C ASP A 266 15.03 -20.70 6.20
N ALA A 267 16.28 -21.12 6.45
CA ALA A 267 16.90 -20.98 7.77
C ALA A 267 17.10 -19.52 8.20
N SER A 268 17.17 -18.59 7.25
CA SER A 268 17.37 -17.16 7.56
C SER A 268 16.08 -16.35 7.58
N VAL A 269 15.02 -16.81 6.91
CA VAL A 269 13.81 -16.01 6.70
C VAL A 269 13.11 -15.64 8.01
N GLU A 270 13.14 -16.50 9.02
CA GLU A 270 12.55 -16.21 10.32
C GLU A 270 13.27 -15.05 11.01
N SER A 271 14.60 -15.08 11.04
CA SER A 271 15.37 -13.99 11.62
C SER A 271 15.28 -12.68 10.84
N LEU A 272 15.03 -12.77 9.53
CA LEU A 272 14.87 -11.59 8.67
C LEU A 272 13.55 -10.85 8.94
N PHE A 273 12.48 -11.54 9.25
CA PHE A 273 11.15 -10.93 9.43
C PHE A 273 10.65 -11.00 10.88
N ASP A 274 11.47 -11.46 11.82
CA ASP A 274 11.10 -11.46 13.24
C ASP A 274 10.62 -10.05 13.67
N PRO A 275 9.52 -9.95 14.40
CA PRO A 275 8.68 -10.99 15.00
C PRO A 275 7.42 -11.37 14.19
N ILE A 276 7.40 -11.13 12.89
CA ILE A 276 6.24 -11.43 12.03
C ILE A 276 6.16 -12.95 11.78
N PRO A 277 4.99 -13.59 11.98
CA PRO A 277 4.80 -15.00 11.68
C PRO A 277 5.05 -15.33 10.21
N ILE A 278 5.60 -16.50 9.96
CA ILE A 278 5.90 -17.02 8.63
C ILE A 278 5.10 -18.29 8.39
N ARG A 279 4.39 -18.32 7.28
CA ARG A 279 3.69 -19.49 6.76
C ARG A 279 4.37 -19.96 5.48
N ARG A 280 4.35 -21.27 5.24
CA ARG A 280 5.00 -21.88 4.09
C ARG A 280 4.00 -22.67 3.27
N SER A 281 4.11 -22.55 1.94
CA SER A 281 3.40 -23.42 1.00
C SER A 281 4.40 -24.14 0.13
N LYS A 282 4.18 -25.43 -0.05
CA LYS A 282 4.99 -26.25 -0.97
C LYS A 282 4.77 -25.85 -2.42
N LEU A 283 5.73 -26.16 -3.28
CA LEU A 283 5.49 -26.21 -4.71
C LEU A 283 4.65 -27.46 -5.01
N PHE A 284 3.44 -27.25 -5.51
CA PHE A 284 2.55 -28.33 -5.90
C PHE A 284 2.99 -28.93 -7.23
N ASP A 285 2.57 -30.14 -7.51
CA ASP A 285 2.84 -30.88 -8.76
C ASP A 285 1.84 -30.54 -9.89
N HIS A 286 0.95 -29.60 -9.63
CA HIS A 286 -0.07 -29.12 -10.55
C HIS A 286 -0.28 -27.61 -10.38
N GLU A 287 -0.99 -27.00 -11.32
CA GLU A 287 -1.34 -25.58 -11.27
C GLU A 287 -2.43 -25.31 -10.23
N MET A 288 -2.32 -24.17 -9.57
CA MET A 288 -3.30 -23.71 -8.56
C MET A 288 -4.41 -22.89 -9.24
N LEU A 289 -5.28 -23.58 -10.00
CA LEU A 289 -6.38 -22.99 -10.76
C LEU A 289 -7.73 -23.53 -10.28
N GLY A 290 -8.70 -22.61 -10.11
CA GLY A 290 -10.04 -22.92 -9.65
C GLY A 290 -10.16 -23.07 -8.13
N VAL A 291 -11.39 -23.00 -7.64
CA VAL A 291 -11.71 -22.91 -6.21
C VAL A 291 -11.16 -24.11 -5.42
N ASP A 292 -11.28 -25.34 -5.94
CA ASP A 292 -10.84 -26.55 -5.24
C ASP A 292 -9.33 -26.56 -5.02
N ARG A 293 -8.54 -26.16 -6.03
CA ARG A 293 -7.08 -26.08 -5.90
C ARG A 293 -6.63 -24.93 -5.03
N LEU A 294 -7.35 -23.83 -5.06
CA LEU A 294 -7.10 -22.69 -4.17
C LEU A 294 -7.45 -23.03 -2.71
N SER A 295 -8.45 -23.88 -2.47
CA SER A 295 -8.75 -24.43 -1.12
C SER A 295 -7.59 -25.29 -0.63
N GLU A 296 -7.01 -26.17 -1.48
CA GLU A 296 -5.83 -26.96 -1.14
C GLU A 296 -4.61 -26.07 -0.79
N LEU A 297 -4.41 -24.98 -1.53
CA LEU A 297 -3.37 -23.99 -1.22
C LEU A 297 -3.66 -23.29 0.12
N ALA A 298 -4.91 -22.95 0.38
CA ALA A 298 -5.31 -22.34 1.64
C ALA A 298 -5.06 -23.26 2.84
N ASP A 299 -5.36 -24.55 2.71
CA ASP A 299 -5.05 -25.57 3.73
C ASP A 299 -3.53 -25.66 3.98
N ALA A 300 -2.72 -25.64 2.92
CA ALA A 300 -1.27 -25.67 3.06
C ALA A 300 -0.70 -24.43 3.78
N VAL A 301 -1.29 -23.24 3.56
CA VAL A 301 -0.82 -21.98 4.17
C VAL A 301 -1.39 -21.79 5.57
N PHE A 302 -2.69 -22.02 5.78
CA PHE A 302 -3.40 -21.63 6.99
C PHE A 302 -3.78 -22.80 7.90
N GLY A 303 -3.88 -24.03 7.36
CA GLY A 303 -4.39 -25.16 8.09
C GLY A 303 -5.81 -24.89 8.59
N GLU A 304 -6.00 -24.99 9.91
CA GLU A 304 -7.29 -24.70 10.57
C GLU A 304 -7.47 -23.24 10.98
N ASP A 305 -6.44 -22.41 10.82
CA ASP A 305 -6.50 -21.00 11.22
C ASP A 305 -7.44 -20.18 10.32
N ASP A 306 -8.15 -19.23 10.92
CA ASP A 306 -8.94 -18.24 10.20
C ASP A 306 -8.02 -17.15 9.64
N PRO A 307 -7.86 -17.06 8.29
CA PRO A 307 -6.99 -16.07 7.69
C PRO A 307 -7.48 -14.63 7.83
N SER A 308 -8.73 -14.40 8.22
CA SER A 308 -9.23 -13.06 8.47
C SER A 308 -8.68 -12.45 9.76
N THR A 309 -8.11 -13.27 10.66
CA THR A 309 -7.49 -12.79 11.89
C THR A 309 -6.21 -12.02 11.63
N THR A 310 -5.82 -11.16 12.57
CA THR A 310 -4.53 -10.48 12.54
C THR A 310 -3.51 -11.35 13.24
N PHE A 311 -2.54 -11.92 12.50
CA PHE A 311 -1.55 -12.85 13.04
C PHE A 311 -0.46 -12.16 13.88
N TYR A 312 -0.18 -10.89 13.61
CA TYR A 312 0.78 -10.10 14.36
C TYR A 312 0.27 -8.68 14.57
N ARG A 313 0.48 -8.13 15.78
CA ARG A 313 0.11 -6.75 16.10
C ARG A 313 1.32 -6.02 16.66
N ALA A 314 1.79 -5.05 15.94
CA ALA A 314 2.80 -4.11 16.40
C ALA A 314 2.29 -2.69 16.37
N VAL A 315 2.93 -1.83 17.15
CA VAL A 315 2.77 -0.39 17.05
C VAL A 315 4.01 0.14 16.35
N ALA A 316 3.86 0.51 15.07
CA ALA A 316 4.99 1.00 14.26
C ALA A 316 5.56 2.33 14.78
N GLN A 317 4.74 3.10 15.50
CA GLN A 317 5.16 4.37 16.13
C GLN A 317 4.85 4.36 17.61
N ARG A 318 5.81 4.73 18.43
CA ARG A 318 5.63 4.80 19.89
C ARG A 318 6.24 6.09 20.44
N VAL A 319 5.44 6.83 21.22
CA VAL A 319 5.93 7.98 21.97
C VAL A 319 6.05 7.58 23.44
N ARG A 320 7.22 7.77 24.01
CA ARG A 320 7.49 7.52 25.43
C ARG A 320 8.16 8.73 26.07
N LYS A 321 8.01 8.87 27.37
CA LYS A 321 8.79 9.83 28.17
C LYS A 321 9.93 9.06 28.86
N VAL A 322 11.16 9.42 28.51
CA VAL A 322 12.39 8.79 29.03
C VAL A 322 13.26 9.89 29.63
N ASN A 323 13.62 9.78 30.90
CA ASN A 323 14.48 10.73 31.62
C ASN A 323 14.05 12.21 31.47
N GLY A 324 12.73 12.47 31.48
CA GLY A 324 12.20 13.83 31.35
C GLY A 324 12.08 14.37 29.93
N GLN A 325 12.63 13.68 28.95
CA GLN A 325 12.53 13.95 27.51
C GLN A 325 11.49 13.05 26.86
N TYR A 326 10.98 13.44 25.70
CA TYR A 326 10.11 12.58 24.89
C TYR A 326 10.93 11.91 23.80
N GLU A 327 10.64 10.65 23.56
CA GLU A 327 11.22 9.84 22.49
C GLU A 327 10.12 9.33 21.58
N LEU A 328 10.23 9.60 20.29
CA LEU A 328 9.43 8.98 19.24
C LEU A 328 10.28 7.88 18.60
N THR A 329 9.78 6.66 18.63
CA THR A 329 10.39 5.49 17.99
C THR A 329 9.62 5.11 16.75
N LEU A 330 10.31 4.94 15.63
CA LEU A 330 9.79 4.47 14.34
C LEU A 330 10.49 3.17 13.98
N GLN A 331 9.74 2.13 13.63
CA GLN A 331 10.31 0.88 13.14
C GLN A 331 10.79 1.06 11.70
N LEU A 332 12.08 0.86 11.46
CA LEU A 332 12.71 0.94 10.14
C LEU A 332 13.68 -0.27 9.99
N PRO A 333 13.16 -1.48 9.85
CA PRO A 333 13.99 -2.67 9.69
C PRO A 333 14.85 -2.58 8.43
N PHE A 334 16.01 -3.19 8.44
CA PHE A 334 16.96 -3.31 7.31
C PHE A 334 17.59 -2.02 6.80
N VAL A 335 17.40 -0.91 7.47
CA VAL A 335 17.94 0.39 7.06
C VAL A 335 19.27 0.62 7.76
N SER A 336 20.25 1.11 7.02
CA SER A 336 21.52 1.60 7.57
C SER A 336 21.44 3.10 7.89
N ARG A 337 22.34 3.58 8.71
CA ARG A 337 22.32 4.98 9.20
C ARG A 337 22.51 5.99 8.06
N ASP A 338 23.25 5.65 7.06
CA ASP A 338 23.55 6.48 5.88
C ASP A 338 22.37 6.56 4.90
N GLU A 339 21.39 5.67 5.03
CA GLU A 339 20.17 5.66 4.22
C GLU A 339 19.02 6.48 4.82
N VAL A 340 19.16 6.96 6.09
CA VAL A 340 18.10 7.71 6.79
C VAL A 340 18.47 9.17 6.92
N ASP A 341 17.59 10.04 6.45
CA ASP A 341 17.65 11.48 6.72
C ASP A 341 16.39 11.94 7.47
N VAL A 342 16.57 12.85 8.43
CA VAL A 342 15.50 13.39 9.26
C VAL A 342 15.53 14.90 9.22
N THR A 343 14.49 15.51 8.63
CA THR A 343 14.33 16.96 8.59
C THR A 343 13.15 17.39 9.46
N HIS A 344 13.32 18.45 10.21
CA HIS A 344 12.32 19.00 11.13
C HIS A 344 11.59 20.18 10.47
N GLY A 345 10.24 20.15 10.50
CA GLY A 345 9.35 21.24 10.10
C GLY A 345 8.54 21.80 11.29
N ASP A 346 7.66 22.75 11.03
CA ASP A 346 6.77 23.33 12.05
C ASP A 346 5.62 22.35 12.39
N GLY A 347 5.80 21.59 13.48
CA GLY A 347 4.84 20.58 13.93
C GLY A 347 4.91 19.24 13.23
N GLU A 348 5.87 19.04 12.35
CA GLU A 348 6.04 17.86 11.52
C GLU A 348 7.51 17.45 11.48
N ILE A 349 7.77 16.18 11.19
CA ILE A 349 9.09 15.68 10.82
C ILE A 349 9.01 14.96 9.48
N TYR A 350 10.05 15.10 8.69
CA TYR A 350 10.20 14.37 7.44
C TYR A 350 11.28 13.32 7.62
N VAL A 351 10.92 12.06 7.41
CA VAL A 351 11.85 10.93 7.43
C VAL A 351 12.01 10.44 6.00
N THR A 352 13.23 10.47 5.50
CA THR A 352 13.57 9.97 4.18
C THR A 352 14.36 8.68 4.32
N VAL A 353 13.97 7.64 3.58
CA VAL A 353 14.67 6.35 3.49
C VAL A 353 14.81 6.01 2.02
N GLY A 354 16.03 6.06 1.48
CA GLY A 354 16.27 5.89 0.06
C GLY A 354 15.42 6.87 -0.79
N PRO A 355 14.61 6.40 -1.75
CA PRO A 355 13.78 7.27 -2.60
C PRO A 355 12.48 7.71 -1.93
N TYR A 356 12.14 7.19 -0.74
CA TYR A 356 10.86 7.43 -0.09
C TYR A 356 10.98 8.45 1.02
N LYS A 357 10.06 9.41 1.04
CA LYS A 357 9.96 10.45 2.04
C LYS A 357 8.58 10.41 2.69
N ARG A 358 8.54 10.34 4.01
CA ARG A 358 7.31 10.41 4.79
C ARG A 358 7.27 11.67 5.63
N GLU A 359 6.13 12.36 5.59
CA GLU A 359 5.75 13.40 6.54
C GLU A 359 5.05 12.78 7.73
N ILE A 360 5.52 13.05 8.92
CA ILE A 360 4.95 12.56 10.18
C ILE A 360 4.48 13.76 10.98
N SER A 361 3.17 13.92 11.08
CA SER A 361 2.58 14.92 11.97
C SER A 361 2.85 14.57 13.42
N LEU A 362 3.46 15.48 14.16
CA LEU A 362 3.81 15.25 15.54
C LEU A 362 2.57 15.29 16.44
N PRO A 363 2.39 14.32 17.36
CA PRO A 363 1.39 14.39 18.40
C PRO A 363 1.49 15.70 19.17
N ARG A 364 0.36 16.21 19.66
CA ARG A 364 0.29 17.51 20.38
C ARG A 364 1.35 17.67 21.47
N ILE A 365 1.72 16.57 22.14
CA ILE A 365 2.74 16.56 23.18
C ILE A 365 4.16 16.84 22.65
N LEU A 366 4.40 16.64 21.37
CA LEU A 366 5.68 16.87 20.66
C LEU A 366 5.66 18.15 19.81
N THR A 367 4.50 18.70 19.50
CA THR A 367 4.37 19.93 18.71
C THR A 367 5.11 21.09 19.37
N GLY A 368 5.90 21.83 18.60
CA GLY A 368 6.73 22.93 19.07
C GLY A 368 8.02 22.51 19.80
N ARG A 369 8.30 21.20 19.94
CA ARG A 369 9.56 20.70 20.50
C ARG A 369 10.54 20.40 19.38
N ARG A 370 11.81 20.69 19.60
CA ARG A 370 12.88 20.38 18.63
C ARG A 370 13.43 18.98 18.85
N VAL A 371 13.74 18.29 17.77
CA VAL A 371 14.52 17.05 17.80
C VAL A 371 15.94 17.40 18.24
N THR A 372 16.38 16.82 19.35
CA THR A 372 17.72 17.02 19.92
C THR A 372 18.67 15.91 19.53
N ARG A 373 18.15 14.74 19.22
CA ARG A 373 18.96 13.57 18.84
C ARG A 373 18.13 12.65 17.94
N ALA A 374 18.77 12.15 16.87
CA ALA A 374 18.30 11.05 16.06
C ALA A 374 19.30 9.90 16.14
N ARG A 375 18.82 8.69 16.43
CA ARG A 375 19.64 7.47 16.53
C ARG A 375 18.90 6.32 15.88
N LEU A 376 19.57 5.63 14.98
CA LEU A 376 19.09 4.36 14.41
C LEU A 376 19.79 3.23 15.19
N ASP A 377 19.00 2.33 15.77
CA ASP A 377 19.47 1.21 16.58
C ASP A 377 18.50 0.04 16.47
N GLU A 378 19.02 -1.17 16.28
CA GLU A 378 18.23 -2.41 16.18
C GLU A 378 17.02 -2.32 15.22
N GLY A 379 17.17 -1.65 14.07
CA GLY A 379 16.10 -1.47 13.10
C GLY A 379 15.00 -0.49 13.53
N ALA A 380 15.27 0.37 14.51
CA ALA A 380 14.37 1.43 14.93
C ALA A 380 15.05 2.80 14.94
N LEU A 381 14.36 3.81 14.44
CA LEU A 381 14.76 5.20 14.51
C LEU A 381 14.19 5.83 15.78
N HIS A 382 15.07 6.25 16.68
CA HIS A 382 14.76 6.93 17.92
C HIS A 382 14.99 8.43 17.77
N LEU A 383 13.94 9.22 17.91
CA LEU A 383 13.99 10.68 17.85
C LEU A 383 13.71 11.24 19.25
N THR A 384 14.71 11.88 19.85
CA THR A 384 14.58 12.51 21.16
C THR A 384 14.22 13.98 21.01
N PHE A 385 13.21 14.42 21.75
CA PHE A 385 12.72 15.80 21.74
C PHE A 385 13.07 16.52 23.03
N ALA A 386 13.31 17.82 22.94
CA ALA A 386 13.56 18.67 24.10
C ALA A 386 12.44 18.56 25.16
N GLY A 387 12.82 18.63 26.44
CA GLY A 387 11.88 18.42 27.55
C GLY A 387 10.79 19.46 27.71
N SER A 388 11.01 20.72 27.28
CA SER A 388 10.02 21.81 27.29
C SER A 388 9.73 22.33 25.89
N ALA A 389 8.48 22.62 25.58
CA ALA A 389 8.14 23.43 24.41
C ALA A 389 8.63 24.88 24.66
N ARG A 390 9.20 25.51 23.67
CA ARG A 390 9.49 26.95 23.67
C ARG A 390 8.29 27.70 23.15
#